data_c8023b3b800b39832e77d9bd4a908ca4
#
_entry.id   c8023b3b800b39832e77d9bd4a908ca4
#
_cell.length_a   1.000
_cell.length_b   1.000
_cell.length_c   1.000
_cell.angle_alpha   90.00
_cell.angle_beta   90.00
_cell.angle_gamma   90.00
#
_symmetry.space_group_name_H-M   'P 1'
#
loop_
_entity.id
_entity.type
_entity.pdbx_description
1 polymer ?
#
loop_
_entity_poly.entity_id
_entity_poly.type
_entity_poly.pdbx_seq_one_letter_code
_entity_poly.pdbx_strand_id
1 'polypeptide(L)'
;MTELMELTMADTTRLLERTAIRPFRVNIPETALIDLHRRLAQTRLPEKETVTDHSQGVPLKTVEQVLLHWQNNYDWRKVEARLNSYPQFITEIDGLDIHFVHVRSRHENALPLIVTHGWPG
;
A
#
# COMPACT_ATOMS: atom_id res chain seq x y z
N MET A 1 -3.65 36.32 -25.81
CA MET A 1 -4.34 36.81 -24.59
C MET A 1 -4.70 35.61 -23.80
N THR A 2 -3.93 35.33 -22.75
CA THR A 2 -4.14 34.17 -21.86
C THR A 2 -5.14 34.61 -20.80
N GLU A 3 -6.35 34.09 -20.88
CA GLU A 3 -7.41 34.32 -19.90
C GLU A 3 -6.99 33.64 -18.58
N LEU A 4 -6.56 34.45 -17.63
CA LEU A 4 -6.37 34.01 -16.24
C LEU A 4 -7.76 33.72 -15.67
N MET A 5 -8.14 32.45 -15.58
CA MET A 5 -9.32 32.03 -14.83
C MET A 5 -9.12 32.38 -13.34
N GLU A 6 -9.83 33.40 -12.86
CA GLU A 6 -9.89 33.71 -11.44
C GLU A 6 -10.62 32.57 -10.72
N LEU A 7 -9.90 31.86 -9.84
CA LEU A 7 -10.47 30.87 -8.93
C LEU A 7 -11.45 31.56 -7.98
N THR A 8 -12.64 31.02 -7.85
CA THR A 8 -13.62 31.50 -6.87
C THR A 8 -13.15 31.20 -5.44
N MET A 9 -13.69 31.92 -4.44
CA MET A 9 -13.41 31.62 -3.02
C MET A 9 -13.77 30.17 -2.65
N ALA A 10 -14.83 29.63 -3.22
CA ALA A 10 -15.22 28.23 -3.02
C ALA A 10 -14.20 27.25 -3.61
N ASP A 11 -13.67 27.54 -4.81
CA ASP A 11 -12.63 26.72 -5.43
C ASP A 11 -11.31 26.76 -4.64
N THR A 12 -10.94 27.94 -4.15
CA THR A 12 -9.76 28.12 -3.29
C THR A 12 -9.89 27.34 -1.98
N THR A 13 -11.05 27.43 -1.32
CA THR A 13 -11.32 26.67 -0.09
C THR A 13 -11.25 25.17 -0.33
N ARG A 14 -11.87 24.68 -1.40
CA ARG A 14 -11.84 23.28 -1.79
C ARG A 14 -10.42 22.79 -2.10
N LEU A 15 -9.60 23.62 -2.76
CA LEU A 15 -8.20 23.31 -3.04
C LEU A 15 -7.38 23.21 -1.75
N LEU A 16 -7.55 24.15 -0.81
CA LEU A 16 -6.88 24.12 0.48
C LEU A 16 -7.26 22.89 1.32
N GLU A 17 -8.52 22.47 1.31
CA GLU A 17 -8.97 21.25 1.99
C GLU A 17 -8.36 19.99 1.37
N ARG A 18 -8.24 19.92 0.06
CA ARG A 18 -7.66 18.77 -0.67
C ARG A 18 -6.15 18.65 -0.45
N THR A 19 -5.42 19.77 -0.45
CA THR A 19 -3.96 19.79 -0.22
C THR A 19 -3.57 19.73 1.25
N ALA A 20 -4.54 19.78 2.18
CA ALA A 20 -4.27 19.62 3.61
C ALA A 20 -3.72 18.22 3.91
N ILE A 21 -2.76 18.17 4.85
CA ILE A 21 -2.25 16.89 5.37
C ILE A 21 -3.30 16.32 6.32
N ARG A 22 -3.87 15.20 5.93
CA ARG A 22 -4.96 14.50 6.65
C ARG A 22 -4.43 13.22 7.28
N PRO A 23 -4.78 12.89 8.54
CA PRO A 23 -4.46 11.59 9.14
C PRO A 23 -5.07 10.45 8.31
N PHE A 24 -4.31 9.37 8.17
CA PHE A 24 -4.74 8.17 7.46
C PHE A 24 -4.61 6.93 8.35
N ARG A 25 -5.53 6.00 8.22
CA ARG A 25 -5.47 4.67 8.83
C ARG A 25 -5.84 3.61 7.80
N VAL A 26 -5.07 2.55 7.76
CA VAL A 26 -5.42 1.35 7.00
C VAL A 26 -6.62 0.69 7.68
N ASN A 27 -7.69 0.47 6.92
CA ASN A 27 -8.90 -0.19 7.40
C ASN A 27 -9.50 -1.02 6.26
N ILE A 28 -9.00 -2.24 6.09
CA ILE A 28 -9.50 -3.15 5.05
C ILE A 28 -10.81 -3.79 5.52
N PRO A 29 -11.91 -3.64 4.79
CA PRO A 29 -13.18 -4.22 5.19
C PRO A 29 -13.12 -5.74 5.21
N GLU A 30 -13.83 -6.37 6.14
CA GLU A 30 -13.85 -7.83 6.30
C GLU A 30 -14.30 -8.55 5.02
N THR A 31 -15.22 -7.96 4.27
CA THR A 31 -15.68 -8.48 2.98
C THR A 31 -14.55 -8.63 1.96
N ALA A 32 -13.55 -7.72 1.96
CA ALA A 32 -12.37 -7.83 1.09
C ALA A 32 -11.46 -8.99 1.52
N LEU A 33 -11.32 -9.25 2.82
CA LEU A 33 -10.54 -10.37 3.33
C LEU A 33 -11.23 -11.71 3.03
N ILE A 34 -12.54 -11.77 3.18
CA ILE A 34 -13.33 -12.95 2.79
C ILE A 34 -13.18 -13.22 1.29
N ASP A 35 -13.26 -12.19 0.44
CA ASP A 35 -13.05 -12.35 -1.01
C ASP A 35 -11.62 -12.81 -1.32
N LEU A 36 -10.61 -12.26 -0.64
CA LEU A 36 -9.21 -12.72 -0.76
C LEU A 36 -9.10 -14.22 -0.46
N HIS A 37 -9.62 -14.67 0.68
CA HIS A 37 -9.56 -16.08 1.07
C HIS A 37 -10.27 -16.99 0.05
N ARG A 38 -11.45 -16.56 -0.45
CA ARG A 38 -12.16 -17.27 -1.51
C ARG A 38 -11.31 -17.39 -2.79
N ARG A 39 -10.65 -16.32 -3.20
CA ARG A 39 -9.78 -16.30 -4.41
C ARG A 39 -8.54 -17.16 -4.22
N LEU A 40 -7.91 -17.16 -3.05
CA LEU A 40 -6.78 -18.04 -2.73
C LEU A 40 -7.18 -19.51 -2.84
N ALA A 41 -8.36 -19.88 -2.29
CA ALA A 41 -8.86 -21.26 -2.38
C ALA A 41 -9.20 -21.70 -3.82
N GLN A 42 -9.47 -20.74 -4.71
CA GLN A 42 -9.80 -20.99 -6.12
C GLN A 42 -8.61 -20.74 -7.06
N THR A 43 -7.39 -20.57 -6.53
CA THR A 43 -6.20 -20.31 -7.35
C THR A 43 -5.94 -21.47 -8.31
N ARG A 44 -5.85 -21.13 -9.60
CA ARG A 44 -5.43 -22.08 -10.62
C ARG A 44 -3.92 -21.99 -10.79
N LEU A 45 -3.23 -23.07 -10.44
CA LEU A 45 -1.79 -23.16 -10.55
C LEU A 45 -1.38 -23.48 -11.99
N PRO A 46 -0.18 -23.04 -12.43
CA PRO A 46 0.39 -23.45 -13.71
C PRO A 46 0.85 -24.91 -13.69
N GLU A 47 1.27 -25.40 -14.83
CA GLU A 47 1.95 -26.68 -14.92
C GLU A 47 3.28 -26.66 -14.15
N LYS A 48 3.69 -27.85 -13.67
CA LYS A 48 4.95 -28.01 -12.96
C LYS A 48 6.14 -27.73 -13.90
N GLU A 49 7.20 -27.13 -13.35
CA GLU A 49 8.49 -26.98 -14.01
C GLU A 49 9.05 -28.32 -14.51
N THR A 50 9.75 -28.30 -15.65
CA THR A 50 10.35 -29.51 -16.28
C THR A 50 11.77 -29.78 -15.82
N VAL A 51 12.35 -28.90 -15.00
CA VAL A 51 13.70 -29.02 -14.43
C VAL A 51 13.65 -29.34 -12.93
N THR A 52 14.77 -29.80 -12.39
CA THR A 52 14.90 -30.19 -10.97
C THR A 52 15.55 -29.07 -10.13
N ASP A 53 15.93 -27.98 -10.75
CA ASP A 53 16.55 -26.80 -10.13
C ASP A 53 15.66 -25.54 -10.25
N HIS A 54 16.20 -24.37 -9.96
CA HIS A 54 15.48 -23.10 -10.01
C HIS A 54 15.70 -22.31 -11.32
N SER A 55 16.25 -22.94 -12.36
CA SER A 55 16.59 -22.28 -13.63
C SER A 55 15.36 -21.75 -14.40
N GLN A 56 14.18 -22.33 -14.17
CA GLN A 56 12.91 -21.85 -14.73
C GLN A 56 12.13 -20.91 -13.79
N GLY A 57 12.71 -20.51 -12.66
CA GLY A 57 12.07 -19.64 -11.69
C GLY A 57 11.69 -20.36 -10.38
N VAL A 58 10.66 -19.86 -9.69
CA VAL A 58 10.20 -20.43 -8.42
C VAL A 58 9.49 -21.76 -8.69
N PRO A 59 9.92 -22.90 -8.06
CA PRO A 59 9.26 -24.19 -8.22
C PRO A 59 7.79 -24.15 -7.80
N LEU A 60 6.93 -24.85 -8.51
CA LEU A 60 5.49 -24.93 -8.23
C LEU A 60 5.21 -25.33 -6.78
N LYS A 61 5.93 -26.30 -6.26
CA LYS A 61 5.82 -26.74 -4.86
C LYS A 61 6.01 -25.61 -3.85
N THR A 62 6.93 -24.68 -4.11
CA THR A 62 7.15 -23.50 -3.25
C THR A 62 5.95 -22.55 -3.31
N VAL A 63 5.39 -22.33 -4.51
CA VAL A 63 4.18 -21.52 -4.69
C VAL A 63 3.00 -22.14 -3.94
N GLU A 64 2.79 -23.44 -4.04
CA GLU A 64 1.75 -24.16 -3.29
C GLU A 64 1.90 -23.98 -1.78
N GLN A 65 3.11 -24.08 -1.24
CA GLN A 65 3.38 -23.87 0.19
C GLN A 65 3.07 -22.44 0.64
N VAL A 66 3.44 -21.44 -0.17
CA VAL A 66 3.14 -20.04 0.11
C VAL A 66 1.63 -19.79 0.10
N LEU A 67 0.91 -20.32 -0.87
CA LEU A 67 -0.54 -20.20 -0.97
C LEU A 67 -1.25 -20.85 0.22
N LEU A 68 -0.85 -22.06 0.62
CA LEU A 68 -1.39 -22.74 1.80
C LEU A 68 -1.13 -21.97 3.08
N HIS A 69 0.08 -21.39 3.23
CA HIS A 69 0.40 -20.53 4.38
C HIS A 69 -0.47 -19.27 4.38
N TRP A 70 -0.59 -18.60 3.23
CA TRP A 70 -1.38 -17.38 3.11
C TRP A 70 -2.86 -17.64 3.41
N GLN A 71 -3.40 -18.74 2.91
CA GLN A 71 -4.81 -19.10 3.13
C GLN A 71 -5.11 -19.47 4.57
N ASN A 72 -4.20 -20.16 5.28
CA ASN A 72 -4.52 -20.81 6.55
C ASN A 72 -3.86 -20.17 7.78
N ASN A 73 -2.72 -19.48 7.60
CA ASN A 73 -1.87 -19.05 8.71
C ASN A 73 -1.57 -17.55 8.70
N TYR A 74 -1.78 -16.86 7.58
CA TYR A 74 -1.49 -15.44 7.48
C TYR A 74 -2.65 -14.61 8.05
N ASP A 75 -2.34 -13.76 9.02
CA ASP A 75 -3.31 -12.88 9.68
C ASP A 75 -3.06 -11.43 9.26
N TRP A 76 -3.86 -10.94 8.31
CA TRP A 76 -3.81 -9.55 7.87
C TRP A 76 -4.02 -8.54 9.01
N ARG A 77 -4.87 -8.85 10.00
CA ARG A 77 -5.17 -7.92 11.09
C ARG A 77 -3.94 -7.59 11.94
N LYS A 78 -3.00 -8.52 12.07
CA LYS A 78 -1.70 -8.24 12.72
C LYS A 78 -0.85 -7.26 11.92
N VAL A 79 -0.83 -7.40 10.60
CA VAL A 79 -0.10 -6.49 9.71
C VAL A 79 -0.77 -5.11 9.69
N GLU A 80 -2.09 -5.06 9.57
CA GLU A 80 -2.87 -3.82 9.63
C GLU A 80 -2.64 -3.07 10.95
N ALA A 81 -2.67 -3.76 12.08
CA ALA A 81 -2.37 -3.18 13.39
C ALA A 81 -0.94 -2.62 13.47
N ARG A 82 0.05 -3.35 12.90
CA ARG A 82 1.44 -2.88 12.83
C ARG A 82 1.58 -1.64 11.92
N LEU A 83 0.95 -1.63 10.75
CA LEU A 83 0.94 -0.46 9.87
C LEU A 83 0.33 0.74 10.59
N ASN A 84 -0.79 0.55 11.29
CA ASN A 84 -1.49 1.59 12.02
C ASN A 84 -0.78 2.05 13.31
N SER A 85 0.31 1.40 13.72
CA SER A 85 1.18 1.88 14.81
C SER A 85 2.11 3.03 14.38
N TYR A 86 2.25 3.28 13.09
CA TYR A 86 3.01 4.40 12.55
C TYR A 86 2.07 5.56 12.22
N PRO A 87 2.50 6.82 12.45
CA PRO A 87 1.75 7.99 12.00
C PRO A 87 1.69 8.01 10.47
N GLN A 88 0.49 7.94 9.94
CA GLN A 88 0.23 7.89 8.50
C GLN A 88 -0.66 9.05 8.08
N PHE A 89 -0.41 9.56 6.91
CA PHE A 89 -1.09 10.73 6.37
C PHE A 89 -1.35 10.57 4.89
N ILE A 90 -2.27 11.39 4.40
CA ILE A 90 -2.55 11.55 2.99
C ILE A 90 -2.66 13.03 2.66
N THR A 91 -2.14 13.43 1.51
CA THR A 91 -2.29 14.78 0.97
C THR A 91 -2.44 14.70 -0.53
N GLU A 92 -3.04 15.72 -1.14
CA GLU A 92 -3.16 15.77 -2.58
C GLU A 92 -1.99 16.56 -3.19
N ILE A 93 -1.34 15.98 -4.20
CA ILE A 93 -0.32 16.63 -5.03
C ILE A 93 -0.70 16.40 -6.50
N ASP A 94 -0.86 17.48 -7.24
CA ASP A 94 -1.21 17.46 -8.67
C ASP A 94 -2.46 16.61 -8.99
N GLY A 95 -3.47 16.68 -8.13
CA GLY A 95 -4.72 15.96 -8.30
C GLY A 95 -4.70 14.50 -7.85
N LEU A 96 -3.60 14.00 -7.28
CA LEU A 96 -3.44 12.65 -6.79
C LEU A 96 -3.29 12.62 -5.26
N ASP A 97 -4.03 11.75 -4.61
CA ASP A 97 -3.86 11.47 -3.19
C ASP A 97 -2.55 10.69 -2.96
N ILE A 98 -1.62 11.30 -2.25
CA ILE A 98 -0.32 10.73 -1.88
C ILE A 98 -0.35 10.32 -0.42
N HIS A 99 -0.25 9.02 -0.19
CA HIS A 99 -0.10 8.44 1.14
C HIS A 99 1.37 8.43 1.57
N PHE A 100 1.63 8.77 2.82
CA PHE A 100 2.98 8.72 3.38
C PHE A 100 2.99 8.41 4.88
N VAL A 101 4.11 7.90 5.36
CA VAL A 101 4.41 7.69 6.78
C VAL A 101 5.39 8.78 7.21
N HIS A 102 5.08 9.48 8.31
CA HIS A 102 5.96 10.50 8.85
C HIS A 102 6.35 10.19 10.29
N VAL A 103 7.58 9.75 10.49
CA VAL A 103 8.13 9.43 11.82
C VAL A 103 9.20 10.45 12.18
N ARG A 104 9.05 11.10 13.33
CA ARG A 104 10.05 12.02 13.86
C ARG A 104 11.13 11.26 14.61
N SER A 105 12.39 11.65 14.36
CA SER A 105 13.54 11.16 15.15
C SER A 105 13.43 11.57 16.62
N ARG A 106 14.00 10.75 17.51
CA ARG A 106 14.20 11.11 18.93
C ARG A 106 15.43 12.01 19.14
N HIS A 107 16.27 12.18 18.12
CA HIS A 107 17.47 13.03 18.17
C HIS A 107 17.14 14.43 17.68
N GLU A 108 17.49 15.46 18.45
CA GLU A 108 17.16 16.86 18.16
C GLU A 108 17.74 17.37 16.84
N ASN A 109 18.96 16.93 16.50
CA ASN A 109 19.69 17.34 15.30
C ASN A 109 19.66 16.30 14.17
N ALA A 110 18.61 15.48 14.10
CA ALA A 110 18.49 14.49 13.04
C ALA A 110 18.28 15.17 11.69
N LEU A 111 18.99 14.70 10.67
CA LEU A 111 18.77 15.14 9.30
C LEU A 111 17.41 14.64 8.81
N PRO A 112 16.64 15.49 8.12
CA PRO A 112 15.40 15.05 7.47
C PRO A 112 15.74 14.10 6.31
N LEU A 113 15.02 12.98 6.22
CA LEU A 113 15.17 11.98 5.17
C LEU A 113 13.83 11.69 4.53
N ILE A 114 13.75 11.76 3.22
CA ILE A 114 12.62 11.28 2.41
C ILE A 114 13.08 10.02 1.70
N VAL A 115 12.25 8.96 1.80
CA VAL A 115 12.48 7.70 1.11
C VAL A 115 11.27 7.42 0.21
N THR A 116 11.54 7.26 -1.09
CA THR A 116 10.56 6.76 -2.04
C THR A 116 11.03 5.40 -2.54
N HIS A 117 10.13 4.45 -2.59
CA HIS A 117 10.48 3.13 -3.11
C HIS A 117 10.24 3.05 -4.63
N GLY A 118 10.99 2.15 -5.29
CA GLY A 118 10.78 1.78 -6.67
C GLY A 118 10.32 0.33 -6.78
N TRP A 119 10.37 -0.24 -7.97
CA TRP A 119 10.10 -1.67 -8.17
C TRP A 119 11.41 -2.47 -8.23
N PRO A 120 11.49 -3.63 -7.58
CA PRO A 120 10.66 -4.15 -6.47
C PRO A 120 10.97 -3.40 -5.17
N GLY A 121 9.93 -2.98 -4.43
CA GLY A 121 10.07 -2.19 -3.20
C GLY A 121 9.26 -2.70 -2.06
#